data_5edf0863ac68088045f0ea94ad1f50d2
#
_entry.id   5edf0863ac68088045f0ea94ad1f50d2
#
_cell.length_a   1.000
_cell.length_b   1.000
_cell.length_c   1.000
_cell.angle_alpha   90.00
_cell.angle_beta   90.00
_cell.angle_gamma   90.00
#
_symmetry.space_group_name_H-M   'P 1'
#
loop_
_entity.id
_entity.type
_entity.pdbx_description
1 polymer ?
#
loop_
_entity_poly.entity_id
_entity_poly.type
_entity_poly.pdbx_seq_one_letter_code
_entity_poly.pdbx_strand_id
1 'polypeptide(L)'
;SWDFDDETNTYTFHMAEDAKWQDGEPVTAEDVKFTIEAIMDPENGSENAPNYEDVEEINVIDDHTVAFKLEDKNVAFLDYMTMAVLPKHLLEGEDMQTSDFFRNPVGTGPYKIESWDEGQAITLVKNEDYFKGEPSIDKIVFKIVPDDNAKALQLKSGELDLALLTPKDAAAFADDEAYTCYDMKTSDYRGIMFNFGNEYWQKNRDLIPAVCYGLDRQAIIDAVLLGQGMPAYGPLQRNIYNYEDVEHYDYNPEKAKEILEAAGCEMGDDGFYYRDGEKVGFVISVSAGDQVRIDMAQIAAQELKEIGMDVSVEIPAQTDWAGQMAFLIGWGSPFDADDHTYKVFGTDKGANYSGYSNADVDKYLTEARQSADPEVRAEAYANFQKALAEDPAYAMICYIDANYVADSNIKGIDPDTIMGHHGVGIFWNVADWTIE
;
A
#
# COMPACT_ATOMS: atom_id res chain seq x y z
N SER A 1 -1.38 14.80 22.76
CA SER A 1 -0.11 14.22 23.27
C SER A 1 -0.33 12.77 23.67
N TRP A 2 0.76 12.05 23.88
CA TRP A 2 0.74 10.67 24.36
C TRP A 2 1.92 10.42 25.29
N ASP A 3 1.78 9.38 26.13
CA ASP A 3 2.81 8.86 27.01
C ASP A 3 2.90 7.33 26.85
N PHE A 4 4.08 6.77 27.08
CA PHE A 4 4.29 5.32 27.08
C PHE A 4 4.94 4.88 28.39
N ASP A 5 4.29 3.92 29.06
CA ASP A 5 4.82 3.25 30.24
C ASP A 5 5.41 1.89 29.84
N ASP A 6 6.74 1.80 29.86
CA ASP A 6 7.49 0.59 29.47
C ASP A 6 7.34 -0.56 30.50
N GLU A 7 6.99 -0.25 31.77
CA GLU A 7 6.79 -1.27 32.81
C GLU A 7 5.47 -2.04 32.62
N THR A 8 4.43 -1.32 32.19
CA THR A 8 3.09 -1.88 31.99
C THR A 8 2.73 -2.11 30.55
N ASN A 9 3.62 -1.73 29.61
CA ASN A 9 3.42 -1.76 28.17
C ASN A 9 2.14 -1.01 27.74
N THR A 10 1.97 0.22 28.26
CA THR A 10 0.73 0.99 28.12
C THR A 10 0.98 2.31 27.42
N TYR A 11 0.28 2.56 26.32
CA TYR A 11 0.18 3.88 25.70
C TYR A 11 -1.02 4.63 26.26
N THR A 12 -0.82 5.88 26.68
CA THR A 12 -1.88 6.79 27.13
C THR A 12 -1.97 7.99 26.20
N PHE A 13 -3.14 8.21 25.60
CA PHE A 13 -3.39 9.32 24.68
C PHE A 13 -4.25 10.38 25.35
N HIS A 14 -3.81 11.64 25.21
CA HIS A 14 -4.52 12.82 25.67
C HIS A 14 -5.05 13.60 24.46
N MET A 15 -6.36 13.65 24.34
CA MET A 15 -7.08 14.25 23.22
C MET A 15 -7.25 15.76 23.42
N ALA A 16 -7.60 16.48 22.34
CA ALA A 16 -7.96 17.90 22.42
C ALA A 16 -9.35 18.02 23.06
N GLU A 17 -9.47 18.88 24.07
CA GLU A 17 -10.71 19.07 24.85
C GLU A 17 -11.81 19.80 24.07
N ASP A 18 -11.46 20.53 23.01
CA ASP A 18 -12.35 21.35 22.21
C ASP A 18 -12.72 20.72 20.86
N ALA A 19 -12.24 19.50 20.58
CA ALA A 19 -12.55 18.78 19.37
C ALA A 19 -14.04 18.41 19.31
N LYS A 20 -14.66 18.66 18.15
CA LYS A 20 -16.07 18.34 17.89
C LYS A 20 -16.24 17.60 16.60
N TRP A 21 -17.23 16.74 16.60
CA TRP A 21 -17.80 16.20 15.36
C TRP A 21 -18.47 17.30 14.54
N GLN A 22 -18.60 17.08 13.25
CA GLN A 22 -19.21 18.05 12.32
C GLN A 22 -20.71 18.28 12.55
N ASP A 23 -21.38 17.45 13.35
CA ASP A 23 -22.74 17.64 13.85
C ASP A 23 -22.84 18.41 15.16
N GLY A 24 -21.68 18.75 15.76
CA GLY A 24 -21.54 19.57 16.98
C GLY A 24 -21.35 18.79 18.27
N GLU A 25 -21.50 17.45 18.25
CA GLU A 25 -21.23 16.62 19.43
C GLU A 25 -19.72 16.62 19.78
N PRO A 26 -19.33 16.51 21.06
CA PRO A 26 -17.92 16.45 21.45
C PRO A 26 -17.28 15.15 21.00
N VAL A 27 -15.99 15.19 20.63
CA VAL A 27 -15.18 13.99 20.43
C VAL A 27 -14.66 13.53 21.77
N THR A 28 -14.84 12.26 22.10
CA THR A 28 -14.47 11.71 23.39
C THR A 28 -13.58 10.49 23.28
N ALA A 29 -12.93 10.12 24.38
CA ALA A 29 -12.13 8.90 24.49
C ALA A 29 -12.97 7.61 24.25
N GLU A 30 -14.29 7.66 24.46
CA GLU A 30 -15.19 6.58 24.14
C GLU A 30 -15.32 6.35 22.62
N ASP A 31 -15.21 7.40 21.78
CA ASP A 31 -15.22 7.26 20.32
C ASP A 31 -13.94 6.53 19.84
N VAL A 32 -12.79 6.83 20.45
CA VAL A 32 -11.51 6.15 20.14
C VAL A 32 -11.58 4.68 20.54
N LYS A 33 -12.05 4.39 21.75
CA LYS A 33 -12.26 3.01 22.21
C LYS A 33 -13.19 2.24 21.28
N PHE A 34 -14.36 2.82 20.99
CA PHE A 34 -15.35 2.24 20.08
C PHE A 34 -14.74 1.92 18.70
N THR A 35 -13.93 2.83 18.16
CA THR A 35 -13.28 2.65 16.86
C THR A 35 -12.36 1.43 16.84
N ILE A 36 -11.49 1.32 17.85
CA ILE A 36 -10.55 0.19 17.91
C ILE A 36 -11.28 -1.13 18.15
N GLU A 37 -12.29 -1.13 19.05
CA GLU A 37 -13.13 -2.32 19.27
C GLU A 37 -13.86 -2.74 17.99
N ALA A 38 -14.37 -1.78 17.19
CA ALA A 38 -15.01 -2.07 15.91
C ALA A 38 -14.03 -2.62 14.86
N ILE A 39 -12.77 -2.14 14.83
CA ILE A 39 -11.72 -2.67 13.94
C ILE A 39 -11.34 -4.10 14.35
N MET A 40 -11.23 -4.37 15.65
CA MET A 40 -10.82 -5.68 16.17
C MET A 40 -11.95 -6.73 16.11
N ASP A 41 -13.20 -6.31 15.95
CA ASP A 41 -14.33 -7.23 15.87
C ASP A 41 -14.27 -8.03 14.55
N PRO A 42 -14.11 -9.38 14.61
CA PRO A 42 -14.02 -10.22 13.42
C PRO A 42 -15.31 -10.19 12.57
N GLU A 43 -16.48 -9.85 13.15
CA GLU A 43 -17.74 -9.72 12.40
C GLU A 43 -17.69 -8.55 11.41
N ASN A 44 -16.88 -7.52 11.69
CA ASN A 44 -16.70 -6.37 10.81
C ASN A 44 -15.72 -6.62 9.67
N GLY A 45 -14.87 -7.65 9.76
CA GLY A 45 -13.95 -8.05 8.69
C GLY A 45 -12.93 -6.97 8.29
N SER A 46 -12.46 -6.16 9.25
CA SER A 46 -11.52 -5.08 8.99
C SER A 46 -10.13 -5.61 8.60
N GLU A 47 -9.59 -5.14 7.48
CA GLU A 47 -8.21 -5.44 7.06
C GLU A 47 -7.14 -4.84 8.02
N ASN A 48 -7.53 -3.88 8.85
CA ASN A 48 -6.66 -3.27 9.85
C ASN A 48 -6.62 -3.99 11.20
N ALA A 49 -7.45 -5.02 11.41
CA ALA A 49 -7.48 -5.77 12.66
C ALA A 49 -6.09 -6.30 13.10
N PRO A 50 -5.21 -6.79 12.20
CA PRO A 50 -3.86 -7.23 12.57
C PRO A 50 -2.96 -6.14 13.17
N ASN A 51 -3.24 -4.87 12.92
CA ASN A 51 -2.47 -3.75 13.49
C ASN A 51 -2.71 -3.59 14.99
N TYR A 52 -3.82 -4.13 15.50
CA TYR A 52 -4.27 -4.02 16.89
C TYR A 52 -4.30 -5.36 17.62
N GLU A 53 -3.74 -6.44 17.04
CA GLU A 53 -3.76 -7.78 17.63
C GLU A 53 -3.09 -7.85 19.00
N ASP A 54 -2.15 -6.94 19.30
CA ASP A 54 -1.46 -6.87 20.58
C ASP A 54 -2.27 -6.10 21.66
N VAL A 55 -3.42 -5.52 21.34
CA VAL A 55 -4.22 -4.77 22.31
C VAL A 55 -4.93 -5.71 23.29
N GLU A 56 -4.47 -5.73 24.53
CA GLU A 56 -5.05 -6.54 25.62
C GLU A 56 -6.23 -5.82 26.29
N GLU A 57 -6.12 -4.51 26.52
CA GLU A 57 -7.11 -3.72 27.27
C GLU A 57 -7.17 -2.28 26.76
N ILE A 58 -8.39 -1.74 26.66
CA ILE A 58 -8.65 -0.34 26.33
C ILE A 58 -9.38 0.33 27.50
N ASN A 59 -8.72 1.25 28.18
CA ASN A 59 -9.23 1.93 29.37
C ASN A 59 -9.53 3.39 29.06
N VAL A 60 -10.78 3.80 29.13
CA VAL A 60 -11.19 5.20 29.16
C VAL A 60 -10.99 5.73 30.58
N ILE A 61 -10.06 6.67 30.76
CA ILE A 61 -9.71 7.26 32.06
C ILE A 61 -10.65 8.42 32.36
N ASP A 62 -10.87 9.27 31.36
CA ASP A 62 -11.84 10.37 31.37
C ASP A 62 -12.26 10.69 29.92
N ASP A 63 -13.10 11.72 29.73
CA ASP A 63 -13.66 12.06 28.41
C ASP A 63 -12.58 12.36 27.35
N HIS A 64 -11.35 12.70 27.73
CA HIS A 64 -10.27 13.08 26.83
C HIS A 64 -9.00 12.25 26.98
N THR A 65 -9.06 11.18 27.80
CA THR A 65 -7.88 10.34 28.06
C THR A 65 -8.23 8.87 27.91
N VAL A 66 -7.52 8.18 27.01
CA VAL A 66 -7.65 6.73 26.76
C VAL A 66 -6.30 6.05 26.84
N ALA A 67 -6.25 4.90 27.49
CA ALA A 67 -5.05 4.07 27.61
C ALA A 67 -5.23 2.71 26.94
N PHE A 68 -4.19 2.28 26.22
CA PHE A 68 -4.10 0.99 25.53
C PHE A 68 -2.97 0.18 26.16
N LYS A 69 -3.34 -0.89 26.83
CA LYS A 69 -2.38 -1.88 27.32
C LYS A 69 -2.16 -2.92 26.24
N LEU A 70 -0.91 -3.16 25.89
CA LEU A 70 -0.52 -4.16 24.90
C LEU A 70 -0.02 -5.43 25.58
N GLU A 71 -0.36 -6.62 25.02
CA GLU A 71 0.17 -7.90 25.47
C GLU A 71 1.66 -7.98 25.18
N ASP A 72 2.02 -7.78 23.91
CA ASP A 72 3.40 -7.69 23.47
C ASP A 72 3.76 -6.25 23.08
N LYS A 73 5.04 -5.91 23.19
CA LYS A 73 5.54 -4.59 22.79
C LYS A 73 5.42 -4.41 21.29
N ASN A 74 4.73 -3.35 20.89
CA ASN A 74 4.58 -2.96 19.50
C ASN A 74 4.92 -1.48 19.34
N VAL A 75 6.11 -1.20 18.84
CA VAL A 75 6.60 0.18 18.69
C VAL A 75 5.98 0.91 17.49
N ALA A 76 5.40 0.17 16.54
CA ALA A 76 4.63 0.73 15.42
C ALA A 76 3.20 1.12 15.81
N PHE A 77 2.76 0.82 17.04
CA PHE A 77 1.40 1.10 17.50
C PHE A 77 1.00 2.58 17.35
N LEU A 78 1.95 3.51 17.54
CA LEU A 78 1.69 4.94 17.36
C LEU A 78 1.28 5.29 15.93
N ASP A 79 1.90 4.68 14.93
CA ASP A 79 1.58 4.91 13.53
C ASP A 79 0.19 4.35 13.20
N TYR A 80 -0.20 3.25 13.83
CA TYR A 80 -1.56 2.69 13.68
C TYR A 80 -2.64 3.56 14.31
N MET A 81 -2.29 4.40 15.29
CA MET A 81 -3.23 5.36 15.90
C MET A 81 -3.49 6.59 15.02
N THR A 82 -3.01 6.62 13.80
CA THR A 82 -3.34 7.64 12.78
C THR A 82 -4.64 7.35 12.01
N MET A 83 -5.37 6.29 12.34
CA MET A 83 -6.64 5.93 11.73
C MET A 83 -7.73 6.98 11.99
N ALA A 84 -8.74 7.02 11.13
CA ALA A 84 -9.93 7.83 11.33
C ALA A 84 -10.78 7.31 12.50
N VAL A 85 -11.13 8.18 13.44
CA VAL A 85 -12.01 7.85 14.57
C VAL A 85 -13.47 7.84 14.10
N LEU A 86 -14.28 6.89 14.60
CA LEU A 86 -15.70 6.72 14.32
C LEU A 86 -16.56 7.36 15.42
N PRO A 87 -17.66 8.06 15.08
CA PRO A 87 -18.56 8.64 16.07
C PRO A 87 -19.44 7.57 16.71
N LYS A 88 -19.13 7.22 17.95
CA LYS A 88 -19.88 6.22 18.74
C LYS A 88 -21.37 6.54 18.79
N HIS A 89 -21.72 7.83 19.00
CA HIS A 89 -23.11 8.28 19.13
C HIS A 89 -23.98 8.04 17.89
N LEU A 90 -23.36 7.82 16.70
CA LEU A 90 -24.07 7.52 15.44
C LEU A 90 -23.99 6.04 15.05
N LEU A 91 -23.00 5.30 15.55
CA LEU A 91 -22.70 3.96 15.08
C LEU A 91 -22.90 2.85 16.13
N GLU A 92 -23.08 3.21 17.41
CA GLU A 92 -23.30 2.19 18.44
C GLU A 92 -24.58 1.39 18.18
N GLY A 93 -24.40 0.07 17.95
CA GLY A 93 -25.49 -0.85 17.63
C GLY A 93 -25.88 -0.92 16.15
N GLU A 94 -25.18 -0.18 15.29
CA GLU A 94 -25.32 -0.28 13.83
C GLU A 94 -24.45 -1.41 13.27
N ASP A 95 -24.88 -2.00 12.17
CA ASP A 95 -24.07 -2.95 11.38
C ASP A 95 -23.07 -2.16 10.54
N MET A 96 -21.77 -2.30 10.82
CA MET A 96 -20.70 -1.57 10.14
C MET A 96 -20.61 -1.85 8.63
N GLN A 97 -21.11 -2.99 8.15
CA GLN A 97 -21.04 -3.34 6.72
C GLN A 97 -22.20 -2.74 5.92
N THR A 98 -23.32 -2.40 6.57
CA THR A 98 -24.53 -1.97 5.91
C THR A 98 -25.08 -0.62 6.35
N SER A 99 -24.47 0.02 7.35
CA SER A 99 -24.92 1.32 7.87
C SER A 99 -24.89 2.42 6.80
N ASP A 100 -25.95 3.18 6.71
CA ASP A 100 -26.06 4.37 5.84
C ASP A 100 -25.06 5.47 6.23
N PHE A 101 -24.50 5.42 7.43
CA PHE A 101 -23.47 6.35 7.90
C PHE A 101 -22.31 6.49 6.90
N PHE A 102 -21.82 5.39 6.32
CA PHE A 102 -20.69 5.40 5.40
C PHE A 102 -21.00 6.06 4.05
N ARG A 103 -22.27 6.37 3.77
CA ARG A 103 -22.68 7.18 2.60
C ARG A 103 -22.75 8.68 2.91
N ASN A 104 -22.90 9.05 4.16
CA ASN A 104 -22.90 10.43 4.62
C ASN A 104 -22.19 10.56 5.98
N PRO A 105 -20.87 10.26 6.02
CA PRO A 105 -20.12 10.22 7.27
C PRO A 105 -20.01 11.60 7.91
N VAL A 106 -20.07 11.60 9.23
CA VAL A 106 -19.79 12.73 10.09
C VAL A 106 -18.36 12.53 10.64
N GLY A 107 -17.47 13.44 10.31
CA GLY A 107 -16.07 13.40 10.73
C GLY A 107 -15.68 14.58 11.59
N THR A 108 -14.35 14.72 11.82
CA THR A 108 -13.74 15.84 12.54
C THR A 108 -12.84 16.69 11.63
N GLY A 109 -12.81 16.35 10.34
CA GLY A 109 -11.90 16.91 9.34
C GLY A 109 -12.27 18.32 8.89
N PRO A 110 -11.36 18.92 8.05
CA PRO A 110 -11.55 20.28 7.52
C PRO A 110 -12.69 20.42 6.52
N TYR A 111 -13.20 19.32 5.98
CA TYR A 111 -14.29 19.31 5.00
C TYR A 111 -15.39 18.34 5.42
N LYS A 112 -16.64 18.67 5.05
CA LYS A 112 -17.85 17.89 5.26
C LYS A 112 -18.41 17.41 3.93
N ILE A 113 -19.03 16.22 3.88
CA ILE A 113 -19.74 15.76 2.68
C ILE A 113 -21.01 16.61 2.50
N GLU A 114 -21.15 17.23 1.33
CA GLU A 114 -22.37 17.88 0.86
C GLU A 114 -23.24 16.91 0.08
N SER A 115 -22.64 16.13 -0.82
CA SER A 115 -23.34 15.10 -1.59
C SER A 115 -22.40 14.01 -2.09
N TRP A 116 -22.94 12.83 -2.32
CA TRP A 116 -22.29 11.72 -2.97
C TRP A 116 -23.17 11.16 -4.08
N ASP A 117 -22.83 11.51 -5.32
CA ASP A 117 -23.45 10.97 -6.52
C ASP A 117 -22.68 9.71 -6.94
N GLU A 118 -23.22 8.54 -6.64
CA GLU A 118 -22.53 7.25 -6.81
C GLU A 118 -22.05 7.05 -8.26
N GLY A 119 -20.77 6.68 -8.40
CA GLY A 119 -20.12 6.50 -9.70
C GLY A 119 -19.85 7.78 -10.49
N GLN A 120 -20.13 8.98 -9.94
CA GLN A 120 -19.94 10.26 -10.61
C GLN A 120 -19.04 11.21 -9.82
N ALA A 121 -19.47 11.61 -8.61
CA ALA A 121 -18.72 12.59 -7.83
C ALA A 121 -19.04 12.55 -6.34
N ILE A 122 -18.07 13.00 -5.53
CA ILE A 122 -18.25 13.34 -4.12
C ILE A 122 -17.98 14.83 -3.98
N THR A 123 -18.93 15.56 -3.43
CA THR A 123 -18.81 17.01 -3.16
C THR A 123 -18.60 17.24 -1.67
N LEU A 124 -17.53 17.95 -1.34
CA LEU A 124 -17.19 18.37 0.01
C LEU A 124 -17.29 19.89 0.12
N VAL A 125 -17.77 20.37 1.27
CA VAL A 125 -17.75 21.79 1.65
C VAL A 125 -16.91 21.98 2.89
N LYS A 126 -16.29 23.16 3.02
CA LYS A 126 -15.44 23.45 4.18
C LYS A 126 -16.19 23.31 5.49
N ASN A 127 -15.48 22.89 6.52
CA ASN A 127 -15.91 22.92 7.90
C ASN A 127 -15.46 24.24 8.55
N GLU A 128 -16.36 25.21 8.68
CA GLU A 128 -16.08 26.53 9.24
C GLU A 128 -15.63 26.43 10.73
N ASP A 129 -16.06 25.37 11.42
CA ASP A 129 -15.74 25.11 12.84
C ASP A 129 -14.55 24.15 13.00
N TYR A 130 -13.72 23.97 11.95
CA TYR A 130 -12.57 23.08 12.03
C TYR A 130 -11.58 23.55 13.11
N PHE A 131 -11.22 22.66 14.04
CA PHE A 131 -10.44 23.01 15.24
C PHE A 131 -9.01 23.55 14.96
N LYS A 132 -8.45 23.29 13.74
CA LYS A 132 -7.16 23.87 13.31
C LYS A 132 -7.31 25.16 12.49
N GLY A 133 -8.52 25.66 12.30
CA GLY A 133 -8.83 26.86 11.52
C GLY A 133 -9.62 26.56 10.26
N GLU A 134 -10.40 27.53 9.82
CA GLU A 134 -11.26 27.44 8.64
C GLU A 134 -10.42 27.29 7.36
N PRO A 135 -10.67 26.27 6.49
CA PRO A 135 -10.01 26.12 5.20
C PRO A 135 -10.32 27.28 4.25
N SER A 136 -9.34 27.64 3.41
CA SER A 136 -9.50 28.72 2.43
C SER A 136 -10.35 28.32 1.23
N ILE A 137 -10.33 27.05 0.83
CA ILE A 137 -11.09 26.55 -0.31
C ILE A 137 -12.50 26.18 0.15
N ASP A 138 -13.51 26.82 -0.43
CA ASP A 138 -14.91 26.63 0.02
C ASP A 138 -15.47 25.24 -0.30
N LYS A 139 -15.06 24.66 -1.43
CA LYS A 139 -15.62 23.41 -1.97
C LYS A 139 -14.60 22.60 -2.73
N ILE A 140 -14.62 21.28 -2.52
CA ILE A 140 -13.82 20.30 -3.26
C ILE A 140 -14.78 19.29 -3.90
N VAL A 141 -14.61 19.01 -5.19
CA VAL A 141 -15.38 18.00 -5.91
C VAL A 141 -14.44 16.90 -6.41
N PHE A 142 -14.56 15.71 -5.86
CA PHE A 142 -13.89 14.53 -6.38
C PHE A 142 -14.71 13.93 -7.50
N LYS A 143 -14.30 14.11 -8.75
CA LYS A 143 -14.91 13.47 -9.93
C LYS A 143 -14.37 12.06 -10.11
N ILE A 144 -15.24 11.11 -10.35
CA ILE A 144 -14.88 9.73 -10.69
C ILE A 144 -14.67 9.65 -12.21
N VAL A 145 -13.42 9.56 -12.64
CA VAL A 145 -13.03 9.47 -14.06
C VAL A 145 -12.16 8.22 -14.24
N PRO A 146 -12.74 7.06 -14.61
CA PRO A 146 -12.02 5.80 -14.67
C PRO A 146 -10.96 5.70 -15.80
N ASP A 147 -11.14 6.46 -16.88
CA ASP A 147 -10.23 6.45 -18.02
C ASP A 147 -9.15 7.51 -17.88
N ASP A 148 -7.88 7.12 -17.90
CA ASP A 148 -6.74 8.02 -17.69
C ASP A 148 -6.61 9.07 -18.79
N ASN A 149 -6.86 8.72 -20.07
CA ASN A 149 -6.83 9.70 -21.15
C ASN A 149 -7.95 10.75 -20.98
N ALA A 150 -9.16 10.32 -20.54
CA ALA A 150 -10.25 11.25 -20.24
C ALA A 150 -9.88 12.18 -19.08
N LYS A 151 -9.18 11.68 -18.05
CA LYS A 151 -8.67 12.49 -16.94
C LYS A 151 -7.76 13.63 -17.43
N ALA A 152 -6.75 13.28 -18.25
CA ALA A 152 -5.82 14.25 -18.84
C ALA A 152 -6.54 15.29 -19.73
N LEU A 153 -7.52 14.86 -20.52
CA LEU A 153 -8.32 15.76 -21.36
C LEU A 153 -9.19 16.72 -20.54
N GLN A 154 -9.83 16.24 -19.46
CA GLN A 154 -10.64 17.06 -18.56
C GLN A 154 -9.77 18.07 -17.80
N LEU A 155 -8.57 17.68 -17.35
CA LEU A 155 -7.61 18.63 -16.77
C LEU A 155 -7.23 19.72 -17.78
N LYS A 156 -6.90 19.33 -19.00
CA LYS A 156 -6.53 20.27 -20.07
C LYS A 156 -7.67 21.21 -20.49
N SER A 157 -8.93 20.79 -20.36
CA SER A 157 -10.10 21.62 -20.67
C SER A 157 -10.53 22.52 -19.50
N GLY A 158 -9.92 22.40 -18.32
CA GLY A 158 -10.30 23.10 -17.10
C GLY A 158 -11.56 22.52 -16.44
N GLU A 159 -11.93 21.29 -16.76
CA GLU A 159 -12.99 20.56 -16.05
C GLU A 159 -12.50 19.87 -14.76
N LEU A 160 -11.18 19.71 -14.63
CA LEU A 160 -10.46 19.28 -13.43
C LEU A 160 -9.37 20.31 -13.13
N ASP A 161 -9.12 20.55 -11.86
CA ASP A 161 -8.06 21.44 -11.38
C ASP A 161 -6.83 20.67 -10.89
N LEU A 162 -7.01 19.40 -10.55
CA LEU A 162 -5.96 18.49 -10.08
C LEU A 162 -6.29 17.05 -10.54
N ALA A 163 -5.28 16.32 -11.00
CA ALA A 163 -5.42 14.91 -11.35
C ALA A 163 -4.14 14.11 -11.08
N LEU A 164 -4.31 12.86 -10.63
CA LEU A 164 -3.28 11.83 -10.69
C LEU A 164 -3.30 11.23 -12.10
N LEU A 165 -2.21 11.34 -12.83
CA LEU A 165 -2.07 10.90 -14.20
C LEU A 165 -1.03 9.80 -14.36
N THR A 166 -1.11 9.05 -15.47
CA THR A 166 -0.01 8.17 -15.87
C THR A 166 1.23 9.00 -16.23
N PRO A 167 2.44 8.46 -16.15
CA PRO A 167 3.66 9.18 -16.55
C PRO A 167 3.57 9.76 -17.98
N LYS A 168 2.96 8.99 -18.89
CA LYS A 168 2.75 9.40 -20.28
C LYS A 168 1.83 10.62 -20.41
N ASP A 169 0.73 10.63 -19.67
CA ASP A 169 -0.24 11.71 -19.75
C ASP A 169 0.26 12.96 -19.02
N ALA A 170 0.95 12.82 -17.89
CA ALA A 170 1.58 13.90 -17.14
C ALA A 170 2.65 14.63 -17.97
N ALA A 171 3.43 13.89 -18.76
CA ALA A 171 4.46 14.47 -19.64
C ALA A 171 3.91 15.51 -20.64
N ALA A 172 2.62 15.43 -20.99
CA ALA A 172 1.99 16.41 -21.89
C ALA A 172 1.78 17.80 -21.27
N PHE A 173 1.96 17.95 -19.95
CA PHE A 173 1.79 19.20 -19.20
C PHE A 173 3.13 19.81 -18.75
N ALA A 174 4.25 19.11 -18.93
CA ALA A 174 5.56 19.50 -18.37
C ALA A 174 6.06 20.88 -18.83
N ASP A 175 5.72 21.30 -20.05
CA ASP A 175 6.17 22.57 -20.64
C ASP A 175 5.08 23.67 -20.59
N ASP A 176 3.95 23.44 -19.93
CA ASP A 176 2.82 24.37 -19.88
C ASP A 176 2.78 25.08 -18.51
N GLU A 177 3.11 26.37 -18.49
CA GLU A 177 3.16 27.21 -17.28
C GLU A 177 1.79 27.33 -16.56
N ALA A 178 0.68 26.96 -17.20
CA ALA A 178 -0.64 26.93 -16.58
C ALA A 178 -0.78 25.80 -15.55
N TYR A 179 0.14 24.84 -15.57
CA TYR A 179 0.10 23.67 -14.68
C TYR A 179 1.39 23.52 -13.87
N THR A 180 1.28 22.89 -12.72
CA THR A 180 2.41 22.42 -11.92
C THR A 180 2.38 20.89 -11.91
N CYS A 181 3.48 20.27 -12.35
CA CYS A 181 3.65 18.83 -12.32
C CYS A 181 4.41 18.41 -11.04
N TYR A 182 3.90 17.45 -10.33
CA TYR A 182 4.46 16.89 -9.10
C TYR A 182 4.80 15.42 -9.31
N ASP A 183 6.09 15.10 -9.37
CA ASP A 183 6.60 13.72 -9.38
C ASP A 183 6.85 13.28 -7.94
N MET A 184 5.77 12.90 -7.25
CA MET A 184 5.81 12.59 -5.83
C MET A 184 6.32 11.17 -5.59
N LYS A 185 7.31 11.04 -4.69
CA LYS A 185 7.81 9.73 -4.30
C LYS A 185 6.76 8.96 -3.53
N THR A 186 6.67 7.67 -3.79
CA THR A 186 5.82 6.75 -3.03
C THR A 186 6.66 5.69 -2.35
N SER A 187 6.15 5.08 -1.28
CA SER A 187 6.66 3.83 -0.74
C SER A 187 6.11 2.60 -1.50
N ASP A 188 5.35 2.82 -2.57
CA ASP A 188 4.59 1.81 -3.30
C ASP A 188 5.47 1.05 -4.30
N TYR A 189 5.64 -0.25 -4.08
CA TYR A 189 6.35 -1.13 -5.00
C TYR A 189 5.41 -2.03 -5.80
N ARG A 190 5.90 -2.58 -6.90
CA ARG A 190 5.24 -3.60 -7.73
C ARG A 190 6.10 -4.85 -7.78
N GLY A 191 5.44 -6.00 -7.73
CA GLY A 191 6.10 -7.30 -7.83
C GLY A 191 5.13 -8.41 -8.22
N ILE A 192 5.68 -9.50 -8.71
CA ILE A 192 4.94 -10.73 -8.97
C ILE A 192 4.94 -11.54 -7.66
N MET A 193 3.80 -11.58 -6.99
CA MET A 193 3.55 -12.41 -5.81
C MET A 193 3.31 -13.86 -6.23
N PHE A 194 3.97 -14.81 -5.59
CA PHE A 194 3.74 -16.23 -5.80
C PHE A 194 2.74 -16.77 -4.79
N ASN A 195 1.81 -17.64 -5.22
CA ASN A 195 0.87 -18.28 -4.31
C ASN A 195 1.42 -19.61 -3.81
N PHE A 196 2.00 -19.64 -2.62
CA PHE A 196 2.57 -20.85 -2.01
C PHE A 196 1.52 -21.87 -1.56
N GLY A 197 0.23 -21.51 -1.56
CA GLY A 197 -0.88 -22.45 -1.45
C GLY A 197 -1.13 -23.26 -2.72
N ASN A 198 -0.64 -22.79 -3.87
CA ASN A 198 -0.77 -23.47 -5.16
C ASN A 198 0.21 -24.65 -5.28
N GLU A 199 -0.27 -25.81 -5.75
CA GLU A 199 0.54 -27.04 -5.88
C GLU A 199 1.77 -26.86 -6.78
N TYR A 200 1.71 -25.96 -7.77
CA TYR A 200 2.83 -25.69 -8.66
C TYR A 200 4.01 -25.09 -7.85
N TRP A 201 3.77 -24.07 -7.04
CA TRP A 201 4.83 -23.43 -6.27
C TRP A 201 5.30 -24.27 -5.06
N GLN A 202 4.44 -25.13 -4.53
CA GLN A 202 4.87 -26.11 -3.52
C GLN A 202 5.94 -27.07 -4.07
N LYS A 203 5.87 -27.40 -5.38
CA LYS A 203 6.83 -28.28 -6.05
C LYS A 203 8.03 -27.53 -6.68
N ASN A 204 7.85 -26.27 -7.03
CA ASN A 204 8.76 -25.50 -7.88
C ASN A 204 9.27 -24.20 -7.22
N ARG A 205 9.24 -24.10 -5.88
CA ARG A 205 9.73 -22.91 -5.14
C ARG A 205 11.19 -22.60 -5.47
N ASP A 206 12.01 -23.60 -5.71
CA ASP A 206 13.41 -23.50 -6.10
C ASP A 206 13.63 -22.86 -7.49
N LEU A 207 12.58 -22.68 -8.30
CA LEU A 207 12.62 -21.96 -9.57
C LEU A 207 12.37 -20.44 -9.45
N ILE A 208 11.92 -19.95 -8.28
CA ILE A 208 11.62 -18.52 -8.07
C ILE A 208 12.85 -17.63 -8.34
N PRO A 209 14.09 -17.99 -7.90
CA PRO A 209 15.27 -17.21 -8.25
C PRO A 209 15.49 -17.06 -9.75
N ALA A 210 15.15 -18.07 -10.57
CA ALA A 210 15.24 -17.96 -12.04
C ALA A 210 14.24 -16.92 -12.58
N VAL A 211 13.02 -16.85 -12.02
CA VAL A 211 12.06 -15.79 -12.34
C VAL A 211 12.65 -14.42 -12.00
N CYS A 212 13.24 -14.28 -10.80
CA CYS A 212 13.82 -13.01 -10.33
C CYS A 212 14.97 -12.50 -11.21
N TYR A 213 15.87 -13.39 -11.68
CA TYR A 213 16.97 -13.05 -12.60
C TYR A 213 16.51 -12.85 -14.04
N GLY A 214 15.34 -13.40 -14.41
CA GLY A 214 14.79 -13.30 -15.76
C GLY A 214 14.08 -11.98 -16.06
N LEU A 215 13.94 -11.07 -15.09
CA LEU A 215 13.23 -9.79 -15.22
C LEU A 215 14.20 -8.62 -15.43
N ASP A 216 14.11 -7.95 -16.57
CA ASP A 216 14.80 -6.67 -16.82
C ASP A 216 13.96 -5.50 -16.25
N ARG A 217 14.16 -5.23 -14.99
CA ARG A 217 13.42 -4.20 -14.24
C ARG A 217 13.52 -2.83 -14.86
N GLN A 218 14.71 -2.47 -15.38
CA GLN A 218 14.91 -1.17 -16.00
C GLN A 218 14.17 -1.08 -17.34
N ALA A 219 14.19 -2.13 -18.14
CA ALA A 219 13.43 -2.16 -19.40
C ALA A 219 11.92 -2.05 -19.15
N ILE A 220 11.38 -2.72 -18.12
CA ILE A 220 9.98 -2.57 -17.71
C ILE A 220 9.66 -1.13 -17.30
N ILE A 221 10.52 -0.50 -16.46
CA ILE A 221 10.35 0.89 -16.01
C ILE A 221 10.39 1.84 -17.21
N ASP A 222 11.35 1.70 -18.10
CA ASP A 222 11.49 2.56 -19.27
C ASP A 222 10.29 2.45 -20.21
N ALA A 223 9.80 1.24 -20.43
CA ALA A 223 8.69 0.98 -21.34
C ALA A 223 7.33 1.43 -20.79
N VAL A 224 7.06 1.19 -19.50
CA VAL A 224 5.74 1.42 -18.89
C VAL A 224 5.67 2.77 -18.17
N LEU A 225 6.75 3.13 -17.45
CA LEU A 225 6.79 4.33 -16.60
C LEU A 225 7.61 5.48 -17.22
N LEU A 226 8.07 5.36 -18.47
CA LEU A 226 8.92 6.36 -19.14
C LEU A 226 10.18 6.74 -18.32
N GLY A 227 10.74 5.78 -17.61
CA GLY A 227 11.90 5.95 -16.74
C GLY A 227 11.59 6.54 -15.36
N GLN A 228 10.30 6.79 -15.02
CA GLN A 228 9.91 7.27 -13.69
C GLN A 228 9.73 6.09 -12.73
N GLY A 229 10.35 6.19 -11.57
CA GLY A 229 10.42 5.09 -10.60
C GLY A 229 11.83 4.56 -10.44
N MET A 230 11.97 3.43 -9.76
CA MET A 230 13.26 2.77 -9.57
C MET A 230 13.12 1.25 -9.49
N PRO A 231 14.13 0.45 -9.92
CA PRO A 231 14.13 -0.99 -9.72
C PRO A 231 13.93 -1.37 -8.27
N ALA A 232 13.06 -2.36 -8.01
CA ALA A 232 12.81 -2.88 -6.68
C ALA A 232 13.49 -4.25 -6.49
N TYR A 233 14.16 -4.40 -5.35
CA TYR A 233 14.81 -5.63 -4.92
C TYR A 233 14.33 -6.12 -3.55
N GLY A 234 13.58 -5.26 -2.85
CA GLY A 234 13.00 -5.54 -1.55
C GLY A 234 11.92 -4.52 -1.17
N PRO A 235 11.17 -4.78 -0.10
CA PRO A 235 10.02 -3.94 0.28
C PRO A 235 10.38 -2.66 1.01
N LEU A 236 11.63 -2.46 1.44
CA LEU A 236 12.07 -1.35 2.30
C LEU A 236 13.05 -0.37 1.64
N GLN A 237 13.26 -0.42 0.30
CA GLN A 237 14.26 0.43 -0.36
C GLN A 237 14.00 1.94 -0.24
N ARG A 238 12.74 2.35 -0.03
CA ARG A 238 12.36 3.75 0.23
C ARG A 238 12.03 4.02 1.69
N ASN A 239 12.51 3.16 2.59
CA ASN A 239 12.33 3.29 4.04
C ASN A 239 13.69 3.55 4.71
N ILE A 240 13.68 4.11 5.92
CA ILE A 240 14.89 4.36 6.73
C ILE A 240 15.63 3.08 7.12
N TYR A 241 14.95 1.93 7.06
CA TYR A 241 15.51 0.60 7.36
C TYR A 241 15.96 -0.15 6.09
N ASN A 242 16.12 0.54 4.95
CA ASN A 242 16.70 -0.07 3.76
C ASN A 242 18.06 -0.71 4.07
N TYR A 243 18.27 -1.93 3.56
CA TYR A 243 19.53 -2.63 3.66
C TYR A 243 19.97 -3.11 2.28
N GLU A 244 21.06 -2.54 1.77
CA GLU A 244 21.49 -2.74 0.38
C GLU A 244 22.34 -4.00 0.16
N ASP A 245 22.94 -4.57 1.21
CA ASP A 245 23.81 -5.76 1.08
C ASP A 245 22.97 -7.05 1.09
N VAL A 246 22.10 -7.18 0.11
CA VAL A 246 21.26 -8.35 -0.18
C VAL A 246 21.43 -8.77 -1.63
N GLU A 247 20.98 -9.98 -1.99
CA GLU A 247 20.91 -10.39 -3.40
C GLU A 247 19.87 -9.56 -4.15
N HIS A 248 20.30 -8.79 -5.16
CA HIS A 248 19.43 -7.92 -5.94
C HIS A 248 18.73 -8.63 -7.11
N TYR A 249 19.16 -9.85 -7.46
CA TYR A 249 18.65 -10.54 -8.65
C TYR A 249 18.69 -9.64 -9.89
N ASP A 250 19.86 -9.01 -10.14
CA ASP A 250 20.07 -8.20 -11.34
C ASP A 250 19.81 -9.02 -12.60
N TYR A 251 19.21 -8.41 -13.62
CA TYR A 251 18.83 -9.09 -14.86
C TYR A 251 19.99 -9.91 -15.44
N ASN A 252 19.83 -11.21 -15.44
CA ASN A 252 20.82 -12.16 -15.92
C ASN A 252 20.13 -13.42 -16.48
N PRO A 253 19.69 -13.39 -17.75
CA PRO A 253 18.97 -14.50 -18.36
C PRO A 253 19.78 -15.80 -18.41
N GLU A 254 21.11 -15.72 -18.51
CA GLU A 254 21.94 -16.92 -18.50
C GLU A 254 21.98 -17.57 -17.12
N LYS A 255 22.10 -16.76 -16.04
CA LYS A 255 22.02 -17.29 -14.67
C LYS A 255 20.64 -17.87 -14.39
N ALA A 256 19.57 -17.27 -14.91
CA ALA A 256 18.21 -17.82 -14.81
C ALA A 256 18.12 -19.22 -15.44
N LYS A 257 18.67 -19.41 -16.63
CA LYS A 257 18.71 -20.73 -17.30
C LYS A 257 19.56 -21.74 -16.55
N GLU A 258 20.73 -21.33 -16.02
CA GLU A 258 21.60 -22.18 -15.17
C GLU A 258 20.83 -22.70 -13.94
N ILE A 259 20.01 -21.85 -13.31
CA ILE A 259 19.18 -22.23 -12.15
C ILE A 259 18.13 -23.25 -12.57
N LEU A 260 17.43 -23.04 -13.70
CA LEU A 260 16.45 -23.99 -14.23
C LEU A 260 17.10 -25.36 -14.50
N GLU A 261 18.24 -25.38 -15.15
CA GLU A 261 18.99 -26.61 -15.47
C GLU A 261 19.50 -27.31 -14.20
N ALA A 262 20.03 -26.56 -13.22
CA ALA A 262 20.48 -27.09 -11.95
C ALA A 262 19.31 -27.69 -11.12
N ALA A 263 18.09 -27.16 -11.29
CA ALA A 263 16.87 -27.70 -10.70
C ALA A 263 16.31 -28.95 -11.42
N GLY A 264 17.01 -29.42 -12.47
CA GLY A 264 16.62 -30.60 -13.23
C GLY A 264 15.61 -30.32 -14.34
N CYS A 265 15.49 -29.06 -14.78
CA CYS A 265 14.67 -28.73 -15.93
C CYS A 265 15.43 -29.01 -17.23
N GLU A 266 14.76 -29.55 -18.23
CA GLU A 266 15.34 -29.88 -19.56
C GLU A 266 14.66 -29.04 -20.64
N MET A 267 15.46 -28.48 -21.56
CA MET A 267 14.94 -27.71 -22.69
C MET A 267 14.25 -28.61 -23.70
N GLY A 268 12.99 -28.33 -24.02
CA GLY A 268 12.22 -29.04 -25.02
C GLY A 268 12.47 -28.49 -26.43
N ASP A 269 12.03 -29.26 -27.47
CA ASP A 269 12.13 -28.88 -28.89
C ASP A 269 11.31 -27.61 -29.24
N ASP A 270 10.36 -27.26 -28.38
CA ASP A 270 9.50 -26.05 -28.51
C ASP A 270 10.10 -24.79 -27.89
N GLY A 271 11.31 -24.90 -27.30
CA GLY A 271 12.03 -23.79 -26.72
C GLY A 271 11.64 -23.45 -25.28
N PHE A 272 10.85 -24.31 -24.60
CA PHE A 272 10.51 -24.19 -23.21
C PHE A 272 11.17 -25.26 -22.35
N TYR A 273 11.41 -24.95 -21.10
CA TYR A 273 11.89 -25.92 -20.13
C TYR A 273 10.76 -26.85 -19.64
N TYR A 274 11.13 -28.07 -19.31
CA TYR A 274 10.26 -29.09 -18.75
C TYR A 274 10.89 -29.68 -17.49
N ARG A 275 10.08 -29.96 -16.46
CA ARG A 275 10.48 -30.65 -15.25
C ARG A 275 9.50 -31.81 -15.01
N ASP A 276 10.01 -33.02 -14.83
CA ASP A 276 9.19 -34.24 -14.65
C ASP A 276 8.14 -34.45 -15.77
N GLY A 277 8.43 -33.98 -16.99
CA GLY A 277 7.55 -34.05 -18.14
C GLY A 277 6.46 -32.98 -18.22
N GLU A 278 6.38 -32.08 -17.25
CA GLU A 278 5.50 -30.92 -17.24
C GLU A 278 6.26 -29.67 -17.69
N LYS A 279 5.60 -28.82 -18.51
CA LYS A 279 6.19 -27.56 -18.97
C LYS A 279 6.37 -26.60 -17.78
N VAL A 280 7.56 -26.02 -17.64
CA VAL A 280 7.86 -25.01 -16.63
C VAL A 280 7.23 -23.68 -17.03
N GLY A 281 6.26 -23.21 -16.25
CA GLY A 281 5.56 -21.97 -16.55
C GLY A 281 4.41 -21.74 -15.58
N PHE A 282 3.87 -20.53 -15.62
CA PHE A 282 2.78 -20.11 -14.74
C PHE A 282 1.96 -18.97 -15.34
N VAL A 283 0.84 -18.66 -14.70
CA VAL A 283 -0.03 -17.57 -15.09
C VAL A 283 0.11 -16.43 -14.09
N ILE A 284 0.32 -15.21 -14.59
CA ILE A 284 0.29 -13.98 -13.79
C ILE A 284 -1.11 -13.39 -13.90
N SER A 285 -1.86 -13.38 -12.83
CA SER A 285 -3.16 -12.71 -12.75
C SER A 285 -2.96 -11.22 -12.43
N VAL A 286 -3.78 -10.35 -13.04
CA VAL A 286 -3.74 -8.90 -12.86
C VAL A 286 -5.16 -8.38 -12.71
N SER A 287 -5.39 -7.40 -11.83
CA SER A 287 -6.69 -6.75 -11.67
C SER A 287 -7.12 -6.02 -12.95
N ALA A 288 -8.37 -6.17 -13.33
CA ALA A 288 -8.97 -5.39 -14.43
C ALA A 288 -8.96 -3.89 -14.08
N GLY A 289 -8.68 -3.04 -15.08
CA GLY A 289 -8.70 -1.58 -14.94
C GLY A 289 -7.38 -0.93 -14.52
N ASP A 290 -6.35 -1.69 -14.14
CA ASP A 290 -5.00 -1.17 -13.90
C ASP A 290 -4.10 -1.45 -15.11
N GLN A 291 -4.09 -0.53 -16.08
CA GLN A 291 -3.33 -0.70 -17.33
C GLN A 291 -1.83 -0.75 -17.08
N VAL A 292 -1.32 -0.01 -16.10
CA VAL A 292 0.12 0.00 -15.76
C VAL A 292 0.56 -1.39 -15.27
N ARG A 293 -0.21 -2.03 -14.39
CA ARG A 293 0.09 -3.40 -13.95
C ARG A 293 -0.06 -4.42 -15.09
N ILE A 294 -1.07 -4.25 -15.94
CA ILE A 294 -1.28 -5.13 -17.12
C ILE A 294 -0.07 -5.08 -18.03
N ASP A 295 0.41 -3.87 -18.37
CA ASP A 295 1.56 -3.69 -19.26
C ASP A 295 2.85 -4.25 -18.63
N MET A 296 3.09 -4.02 -17.34
CA MET A 296 4.21 -4.63 -16.62
C MET A 296 4.18 -6.15 -16.64
N ALA A 297 3.02 -6.76 -16.38
CA ALA A 297 2.87 -8.22 -16.39
C ALA A 297 3.10 -8.81 -17.78
N GLN A 298 2.66 -8.13 -18.85
CA GLN A 298 2.85 -8.58 -20.23
C GLN A 298 4.33 -8.57 -20.63
N ILE A 299 5.08 -7.52 -20.27
CA ILE A 299 6.52 -7.45 -20.53
C ILE A 299 7.24 -8.52 -19.72
N ALA A 300 6.97 -8.63 -18.41
CA ALA A 300 7.54 -9.66 -17.56
C ALA A 300 7.30 -11.08 -18.09
N ALA A 301 6.08 -11.38 -18.53
CA ALA A 301 5.76 -12.67 -19.14
C ALA A 301 6.54 -12.91 -20.45
N GLN A 302 6.78 -11.87 -21.25
CA GLN A 302 7.59 -11.97 -22.46
C GLN A 302 9.06 -12.23 -22.14
N GLU A 303 9.65 -11.52 -21.19
CA GLU A 303 11.04 -11.72 -20.75
C GLU A 303 11.26 -13.14 -20.21
N LEU A 304 10.31 -13.64 -19.40
CA LEU A 304 10.36 -15.00 -18.88
C LEU A 304 10.22 -16.08 -19.97
N LYS A 305 9.47 -15.79 -21.05
CA LYS A 305 9.46 -16.68 -22.24
C LYS A 305 10.81 -16.72 -22.96
N GLU A 306 11.54 -15.63 -22.99
CA GLU A 306 12.88 -15.57 -23.62
C GLU A 306 13.92 -16.43 -22.88
N ILE A 307 13.73 -16.65 -21.59
CA ILE A 307 14.54 -17.60 -20.82
C ILE A 307 14.00 -19.04 -20.85
N GLY A 308 12.89 -19.30 -21.56
CA GLY A 308 12.34 -20.63 -21.76
C GLY A 308 11.27 -21.05 -20.73
N MET A 309 10.66 -20.13 -20.01
CA MET A 309 9.51 -20.40 -19.13
C MET A 309 8.19 -20.04 -19.86
N ASP A 310 7.19 -20.91 -19.83
CA ASP A 310 5.88 -20.67 -20.47
C ASP A 310 4.98 -19.84 -19.55
N VAL A 311 5.20 -18.53 -19.54
CA VAL A 311 4.46 -17.59 -18.69
C VAL A 311 3.42 -16.82 -19.49
N SER A 312 2.20 -16.71 -18.97
CA SER A 312 1.11 -15.97 -19.58
C SER A 312 0.45 -15.02 -18.56
N VAL A 313 -0.34 -14.08 -19.08
CA VAL A 313 -1.09 -13.11 -18.27
C VAL A 313 -2.58 -13.35 -18.43
N GLU A 314 -3.31 -13.29 -17.34
CA GLU A 314 -4.78 -13.27 -17.33
C GLU A 314 -5.31 -12.06 -16.58
N ILE A 315 -6.50 -11.60 -16.99
CA ILE A 315 -7.18 -10.45 -16.37
C ILE A 315 -8.59 -10.92 -15.99
N PRO A 316 -8.73 -11.60 -14.84
CA PRO A 316 -10.01 -12.12 -14.41
C PRO A 316 -10.95 -10.98 -13.98
N ALA A 317 -12.27 -11.18 -14.16
CA ALA A 317 -13.28 -10.21 -13.69
C ALA A 317 -13.30 -10.08 -12.17
N GLN A 318 -12.91 -11.13 -11.46
CA GLN A 318 -12.70 -11.17 -10.01
C GLN A 318 -11.45 -11.98 -9.72
N THR A 319 -10.63 -11.51 -8.79
CA THR A 319 -9.41 -12.20 -8.38
C THR A 319 -9.74 -13.45 -7.56
N ASP A 320 -9.29 -14.60 -8.01
CA ASP A 320 -9.32 -15.84 -7.23
C ASP A 320 -8.04 -15.96 -6.39
N TRP A 321 -8.05 -15.40 -5.19
CA TRP A 321 -6.88 -15.37 -4.31
C TRP A 321 -6.39 -16.76 -3.90
N ALA A 322 -7.23 -17.76 -3.88
CA ALA A 322 -6.87 -19.12 -3.52
C ALA A 322 -6.36 -19.94 -4.72
N GLY A 323 -6.95 -19.77 -5.90
CA GLY A 323 -6.67 -20.59 -7.06
C GLY A 323 -5.60 -20.06 -8.03
N GLN A 324 -5.28 -18.77 -7.98
CA GLN A 324 -4.27 -18.16 -8.85
C GLN A 324 -2.87 -18.76 -8.60
N MET A 325 -2.02 -18.74 -9.63
CA MET A 325 -0.62 -19.18 -9.50
C MET A 325 0.29 -18.04 -9.04
N ALA A 326 0.13 -16.86 -9.65
CA ALA A 326 0.87 -15.65 -9.29
C ALA A 326 0.00 -14.42 -9.58
N PHE A 327 0.29 -13.32 -8.90
CA PHE A 327 -0.46 -12.07 -9.04
C PHE A 327 0.49 -10.87 -9.08
N LEU A 328 0.29 -9.94 -10.01
CA LEU A 328 1.04 -8.70 -10.00
C LEU A 328 0.42 -7.75 -8.97
N ILE A 329 1.05 -7.68 -7.82
CA ILE A 329 0.60 -6.93 -6.65
C ILE A 329 1.48 -5.69 -6.40
N GLY A 330 1.01 -4.81 -5.54
CA GLY A 330 1.80 -3.72 -4.98
C GLY A 330 1.45 -3.49 -3.53
N TRP A 331 2.43 -3.03 -2.79
CA TRP A 331 2.31 -2.62 -1.39
C TRP A 331 3.17 -1.41 -1.14
N GLY A 332 2.85 -0.67 -0.11
CA GLY A 332 3.67 0.43 0.35
C GLY A 332 2.94 1.25 1.40
N SER A 333 3.66 1.68 2.42
CA SER A 333 3.17 2.58 3.45
C SER A 333 4.24 3.64 3.73
N PRO A 334 3.87 4.91 3.87
CA PRO A 334 4.78 5.97 4.26
C PRO A 334 5.06 5.97 5.77
N PHE A 335 4.35 5.15 6.53
CA PHE A 335 4.46 5.01 7.98
C PHE A 335 5.59 4.06 8.40
N ASP A 336 5.49 3.49 9.60
CA ASP A 336 6.49 2.53 10.07
C ASP A 336 6.65 1.35 9.10
N ALA A 337 7.88 0.83 8.98
CA ALA A 337 8.18 -0.33 8.13
C ALA A 337 7.34 -1.57 8.47
N ASP A 338 6.89 -1.69 9.72
CA ASP A 338 6.04 -2.77 10.20
C ASP A 338 4.72 -2.86 9.44
N ASP A 339 4.12 -1.71 9.08
CA ASP A 339 2.78 -1.66 8.47
C ASP A 339 2.66 -2.46 7.15
N HIS A 340 3.72 -2.53 6.35
CA HIS A 340 3.70 -3.27 5.09
C HIS A 340 4.71 -4.43 5.01
N THR A 341 5.30 -4.80 6.14
CA THR A 341 6.17 -5.98 6.23
C THR A 341 5.59 -7.08 7.11
N TYR A 342 5.22 -6.77 8.34
CA TYR A 342 4.70 -7.76 9.29
C TYR A 342 3.43 -8.44 8.79
N LYS A 343 2.41 -7.68 8.41
CA LYS A 343 1.13 -8.24 7.94
C LYS A 343 1.21 -8.88 6.55
N VAL A 344 2.23 -8.52 5.73
CA VAL A 344 2.37 -8.99 4.34
C VAL A 344 3.26 -10.23 4.23
N PHE A 345 4.34 -10.30 5.00
CA PHE A 345 5.33 -11.38 4.93
C PHE A 345 5.32 -12.30 6.16
N GLY A 346 4.69 -11.90 7.26
CA GLY A 346 4.54 -12.75 8.44
C GLY A 346 3.60 -13.92 8.17
N THR A 347 3.95 -15.10 8.70
CA THR A 347 3.16 -16.33 8.57
C THR A 347 1.76 -16.13 9.16
N ASP A 348 0.74 -16.52 8.41
CA ASP A 348 -0.69 -16.46 8.79
C ASP A 348 -1.21 -15.04 9.11
N LYS A 349 -0.52 -13.97 8.67
CA LYS A 349 -0.97 -12.60 8.84
C LYS A 349 -2.00 -12.18 7.78
N GLY A 350 -2.86 -11.24 8.13
CA GLY A 350 -4.07 -10.91 7.38
C GLY A 350 -3.89 -10.41 5.94
N ALA A 351 -2.74 -9.80 5.62
CA ALA A 351 -2.42 -9.35 4.27
C ALA A 351 -1.39 -10.25 3.55
N ASN A 352 -1.08 -11.41 4.13
CA ASN A 352 -0.21 -12.40 3.51
C ASN A 352 -0.98 -13.26 2.49
N TYR A 353 -1.41 -12.65 1.40
CA TYR A 353 -2.15 -13.32 0.32
C TYR A 353 -1.33 -14.37 -0.44
N SER A 354 -0.01 -14.36 -0.26
CA SER A 354 0.89 -15.35 -0.88
C SER A 354 0.88 -16.71 -0.18
N GLY A 355 0.42 -16.77 1.08
CA GLY A 355 0.61 -17.95 1.93
C GLY A 355 2.10 -18.23 2.22
N TYR A 356 2.94 -17.20 2.14
CA TYR A 356 4.37 -17.31 2.46
C TYR A 356 4.57 -17.62 3.93
N SER A 357 5.54 -18.50 4.21
CA SER A 357 5.94 -18.83 5.58
C SER A 357 7.44 -19.06 5.62
N ASN A 358 8.12 -18.36 6.52
CA ASN A 358 9.54 -18.48 6.77
C ASN A 358 9.84 -18.07 8.22
N ALA A 359 10.33 -19.01 9.01
CA ALA A 359 10.54 -18.80 10.44
C ALA A 359 11.59 -17.72 10.78
N ASP A 360 12.59 -17.51 9.92
CA ASP A 360 13.57 -16.44 10.10
C ASP A 360 12.95 -15.07 9.80
N VAL A 361 12.10 -14.98 8.78
CA VAL A 361 11.32 -13.76 8.47
C VAL A 361 10.40 -13.42 9.65
N ASP A 362 9.61 -14.37 10.15
CA ASP A 362 8.72 -14.17 11.30
C ASP A 362 9.48 -13.68 12.54
N LYS A 363 10.63 -14.30 12.81
CA LYS A 363 11.49 -13.94 13.92
C LYS A 363 11.96 -12.49 13.81
N TYR A 364 12.53 -12.10 12.68
CA TYR A 364 13.10 -10.76 12.51
C TYR A 364 12.03 -9.67 12.47
N LEU A 365 10.87 -9.93 11.88
CA LEU A 365 9.75 -9.00 11.91
C LEU A 365 9.22 -8.79 13.35
N THR A 366 9.15 -9.87 14.13
CA THR A 366 8.77 -9.78 15.56
C THR A 366 9.82 -9.01 16.37
N GLU A 367 11.12 -9.28 16.18
CA GLU A 367 12.20 -8.54 16.85
C GLU A 367 12.15 -7.05 16.52
N ALA A 368 11.90 -6.68 15.26
CA ALA A 368 11.77 -5.28 14.84
C ALA A 368 10.55 -4.59 15.49
N ARG A 369 9.41 -5.28 15.56
CA ARG A 369 8.17 -4.79 16.17
C ARG A 369 8.32 -4.52 17.66
N GLN A 370 9.04 -5.38 18.37
CA GLN A 370 9.12 -5.38 19.83
C GLN A 370 10.23 -4.47 20.38
N SER A 371 11.12 -3.91 19.55
CA SER A 371 12.22 -3.09 20.00
C SER A 371 12.00 -1.60 19.76
N ALA A 372 12.15 -0.77 20.80
CA ALA A 372 12.24 0.68 20.67
C ALA A 372 13.67 1.18 20.37
N ASP A 373 14.68 0.30 20.44
CA ASP A 373 16.06 0.64 20.11
C ASP A 373 16.25 0.69 18.59
N PRO A 374 16.60 1.86 18.00
CA PRO A 374 16.75 2.00 16.56
C PRO A 374 17.82 1.10 15.95
N GLU A 375 18.91 0.78 16.69
CA GLU A 375 19.98 -0.09 16.21
C GLU A 375 19.51 -1.54 16.14
N VAL A 376 18.78 -2.00 17.15
CA VAL A 376 18.17 -3.35 17.17
C VAL A 376 17.13 -3.48 16.04
N ARG A 377 16.29 -2.47 15.85
CA ARG A 377 15.32 -2.46 14.74
C ARG A 377 16.00 -2.51 13.37
N ALA A 378 17.04 -1.68 13.19
CA ALA A 378 17.80 -1.67 11.93
C ALA A 378 18.46 -3.03 11.64
N GLU A 379 19.03 -3.70 12.66
CA GLU A 379 19.61 -5.04 12.52
C GLU A 379 18.51 -6.09 12.19
N ALA A 380 17.37 -6.03 12.88
CA ALA A 380 16.27 -6.95 12.64
C ALA A 380 15.71 -6.80 11.20
N TYR A 381 15.47 -5.56 10.74
CA TYR A 381 15.04 -5.33 9.35
C TYR A 381 16.11 -5.67 8.31
N ALA A 382 17.39 -5.50 8.61
CA ALA A 382 18.48 -5.97 7.73
C ALA A 382 18.44 -7.50 7.59
N ASN A 383 18.27 -8.22 8.69
CA ASN A 383 18.19 -9.67 8.69
C ASN A 383 16.91 -10.18 8.03
N PHE A 384 15.78 -9.48 8.22
CA PHE A 384 14.54 -9.73 7.48
C PHE A 384 14.76 -9.64 5.97
N GLN A 385 15.37 -8.55 5.49
CA GLN A 385 15.62 -8.34 4.06
C GLN A 385 16.57 -9.40 3.48
N LYS A 386 17.58 -9.85 4.23
CA LYS A 386 18.43 -10.97 3.82
C LYS A 386 17.65 -12.27 3.70
N ALA A 387 16.86 -12.62 4.72
CA ALA A 387 16.06 -13.85 4.72
C ALA A 387 15.04 -13.85 3.58
N LEU A 388 14.41 -12.69 3.32
CA LEU A 388 13.46 -12.54 2.21
C LEU A 388 14.15 -12.61 0.83
N ALA A 389 15.39 -12.10 0.71
CA ALA A 389 16.17 -12.20 -0.53
C ALA A 389 16.64 -13.64 -0.80
N GLU A 390 16.98 -14.41 0.24
CA GLU A 390 17.37 -15.82 0.11
C GLU A 390 16.18 -16.73 -0.28
N ASP A 391 14.97 -16.37 0.14
CA ASP A 391 13.74 -17.12 -0.11
C ASP A 391 12.60 -16.15 -0.53
N PRO A 392 12.59 -15.69 -1.79
CA PRO A 392 11.72 -14.62 -2.22
C PRO A 392 10.23 -15.01 -2.22
N ALA A 393 9.42 -14.23 -1.50
CA ALA A 393 7.96 -14.32 -1.60
C ALA A 393 7.43 -13.69 -2.90
N TYR A 394 8.15 -12.68 -3.41
CA TYR A 394 7.80 -11.91 -4.60
C TYR A 394 9.02 -11.75 -5.52
N ALA A 395 8.79 -11.77 -6.83
CA ALA A 395 9.74 -11.22 -7.77
C ALA A 395 9.46 -9.72 -7.89
N MET A 396 10.23 -8.91 -7.15
CA MET A 396 10.10 -7.46 -7.12
C MET A 396 10.44 -6.87 -8.48
N ILE A 397 9.70 -5.82 -8.92
CA ILE A 397 9.89 -5.16 -10.22
C ILE A 397 10.37 -3.72 -10.02
N CYS A 398 9.52 -2.85 -9.46
CA CYS A 398 9.86 -1.44 -9.33
C CYS A 398 9.12 -0.78 -8.17
N TYR A 399 9.66 0.35 -7.70
CA TYR A 399 8.91 1.38 -7.01
C TYR A 399 8.36 2.35 -8.04
N ILE A 400 7.12 2.77 -7.85
CA ILE A 400 6.46 3.75 -8.71
C ILE A 400 6.46 5.13 -8.05
N ASP A 401 6.33 6.18 -8.87
CA ASP A 401 6.09 7.55 -8.41
C ASP A 401 4.65 7.96 -8.75
N ALA A 402 4.08 8.89 -7.99
CA ALA A 402 2.75 9.43 -8.24
C ALA A 402 2.86 10.75 -9.00
N ASN A 403 2.30 10.78 -10.21
CA ASN A 403 2.37 11.96 -11.08
C ASN A 403 1.09 12.78 -10.93
N TYR A 404 1.11 13.76 -10.03
CA TYR A 404 0.03 14.72 -9.91
C TYR A 404 0.28 15.94 -10.81
N VAL A 405 -0.75 16.36 -11.52
CA VAL A 405 -0.74 17.61 -12.28
C VAL A 405 -1.86 18.49 -11.77
N ALA A 406 -1.52 19.70 -11.35
CA ALA A 406 -2.45 20.68 -10.80
C ALA A 406 -2.45 21.96 -11.61
N ASP A 407 -3.59 22.68 -11.66
CA ASP A 407 -3.63 24.07 -12.09
C ASP A 407 -2.64 24.87 -11.24
N SER A 408 -1.82 25.71 -11.89
CA SER A 408 -0.77 26.49 -11.22
C SER A 408 -1.29 27.52 -10.22
N ASN A 409 -2.61 27.81 -10.22
CA ASN A 409 -3.26 28.65 -9.23
C ASN A 409 -3.43 27.96 -7.86
N ILE A 410 -3.36 26.64 -7.81
CA ILE A 410 -3.43 25.89 -6.54
C ILE A 410 -2.07 26.00 -5.84
N LYS A 411 -2.09 26.48 -4.59
CA LYS A 411 -0.90 26.61 -3.74
C LYS A 411 -1.04 25.80 -2.47
N GLY A 412 0.08 25.43 -1.87
CA GLY A 412 0.12 24.70 -0.59
C GLY A 412 0.25 23.19 -0.73
N ILE A 413 0.26 22.63 -1.95
CA ILE A 413 0.63 21.23 -2.17
C ILE A 413 2.09 21.06 -1.75
N ASP A 414 2.36 20.12 -0.84
CA ASP A 414 3.72 19.83 -0.38
C ASP A 414 4.37 18.77 -1.28
N PRO A 415 5.37 19.15 -2.11
CA PRO A 415 6.01 18.25 -3.06
C PRO A 415 6.90 17.18 -2.42
N ASP A 416 7.27 17.37 -1.16
CA ASP A 416 8.15 16.46 -0.42
C ASP A 416 7.37 15.35 0.33
N THR A 417 6.03 15.38 0.25
CA THR A 417 5.20 14.35 0.86
C THR A 417 5.48 12.98 0.22
N ILE A 418 5.78 11.98 1.07
CA ILE A 418 5.88 10.59 0.62
C ILE A 418 4.47 10.01 0.52
N MET A 419 4.09 9.61 -0.69
CA MET A 419 2.78 9.02 -0.95
C MET A 419 2.71 7.57 -0.48
N GLY A 420 1.54 7.15 -0.05
CA GLY A 420 1.21 5.76 0.26
C GLY A 420 0.92 4.94 -0.99
N HIS A 421 0.38 3.75 -0.74
CA HIS A 421 -0.06 2.84 -1.81
C HIS A 421 -1.06 3.53 -2.75
N HIS A 422 -0.96 3.26 -4.04
CA HIS A 422 -1.72 3.95 -5.11
C HIS A 422 -1.52 5.47 -5.17
N GLY A 423 -0.43 6.00 -4.61
CA GLY A 423 -0.14 7.42 -4.65
C GLY A 423 -1.08 8.28 -3.81
N VAL A 424 -1.76 7.69 -2.80
CA VAL A 424 -2.65 8.45 -1.91
C VAL A 424 -1.85 9.23 -0.87
N GLY A 425 -2.41 10.35 -0.39
CA GLY A 425 -1.81 11.17 0.65
C GLY A 425 -1.68 12.65 0.30
N ILE A 426 -1.84 13.06 -0.96
CA ILE A 426 -1.66 14.46 -1.39
C ILE A 426 -2.53 15.46 -0.60
N PHE A 427 -3.72 15.05 -0.16
CA PHE A 427 -4.68 15.90 0.55
C PHE A 427 -4.44 16.01 2.06
N TRP A 428 -3.33 15.47 2.60
CA TRP A 428 -3.08 15.48 4.06
C TRP A 428 -3.07 16.88 4.67
N ASN A 429 -2.64 17.89 3.90
CA ASN A 429 -2.58 19.30 4.31
C ASN A 429 -3.55 20.19 3.52
N VAL A 430 -4.62 19.63 2.97
CA VAL A 430 -5.58 20.36 2.10
C VAL A 430 -6.25 21.56 2.77
N ALA A 431 -6.29 21.59 4.11
CA ALA A 431 -6.77 22.74 4.87
C ALA A 431 -5.91 23.99 4.66
N ASP A 432 -4.63 23.84 4.31
CA ASP A 432 -3.67 24.91 4.12
C ASP A 432 -3.60 25.36 2.66
N TRP A 433 -4.30 24.68 1.74
CA TRP A 433 -4.29 25.02 0.33
C TRP A 433 -5.07 26.30 0.03
N THR A 434 -4.60 27.03 -0.98
CA THR A 434 -5.25 28.25 -1.49
C THR A 434 -5.36 28.23 -3.01
N ILE A 435 -6.30 29.00 -3.56
CA ILE A 435 -6.41 29.25 -4.99
C ILE A 435 -6.14 30.75 -5.20
N GLU A 436 -5.13 31.09 -6.03
CA GLU A 436 -4.72 32.46 -6.35
C GLU A 436 -5.39 33.00 -7.62
#